data_be1c7ea30bdb8277a791d63b7d41271d
#
_entry.id   be1c7ea30bdb8277a791d63b7d41271d
#
_cell.length_a   1.000
_cell.length_b   1.000
_cell.length_c   1.000
_cell.angle_alpha   90.00
_cell.angle_beta   90.00
_cell.angle_gamma   90.00
#
_symmetry.space_group_name_H-M   'P 1'
#
loop_
_entity.id
_entity.type
_entity.pdbx_description
1 polymer ?
#
loop_
_entity_poly.entity_id
_entity_poly.type
_entity_poly.pdbx_seq_one_letter_code
_entity_poly.pdbx_strand_id
1 'polypeptide(L)'
;MTRPAETLSVPKHVADLAGDREVTAVWLNDLGGVTFSLAGEEFVKVYPEQHAALLVAEAERMTWAIQYHSVPTILSTGPGWLHTAALPGRSAVDPEWVRRPRTATRAIAQGLRLLHDAAPVEACPFGTPSWIPADAPPADRLVVCHGDPCAPNTVVAEDAQCSGNVDLGDLGTQAGITDIPA
;
A
#
# COMPACT_ATOMS: atom_id res chain seq x y z
N MET A 1 0.24 0.81 -12.78
CA MET A 1 1.48 0.93 -11.97
C MET A 1 2.57 0.07 -12.57
N THR A 2 3.73 0.64 -12.94
CA THR A 2 4.82 -0.07 -13.65
C THR A 2 6.16 0.20 -12.99
N ARG A 3 7.15 -0.70 -13.18
CA ARG A 3 8.55 -0.38 -12.86
C ARG A 3 9.06 0.61 -13.90
N PRO A 4 9.74 1.70 -13.49
CA PRO A 4 10.33 2.63 -14.45
C PRO A 4 11.33 1.92 -15.38
N ALA A 5 11.18 2.13 -16.70
CA ALA A 5 12.10 1.59 -17.70
C ALA A 5 13.37 2.46 -17.87
N GLU A 6 13.33 3.70 -17.39
CA GLU A 6 14.40 4.69 -17.49
C GLU A 6 14.79 5.21 -16.11
N THR A 7 16.02 5.73 -16.01
CA THR A 7 16.49 6.41 -14.79
C THR A 7 15.74 7.73 -14.65
N LEU A 8 14.88 7.80 -13.62
CA LEU A 8 14.17 9.03 -13.27
C LEU A 8 15.07 9.96 -12.45
N SER A 9 14.88 11.27 -12.62
CA SER A 9 15.57 12.25 -11.79
C SER A 9 15.12 12.14 -10.33
N VAL A 10 16.07 12.08 -9.42
CA VAL A 10 15.79 12.02 -7.98
C VAL A 10 15.52 13.43 -7.46
N PRO A 11 14.35 13.71 -6.89
CA PRO A 11 14.06 15.02 -6.28
C PRO A 11 15.02 15.33 -5.13
N LYS A 12 15.34 16.62 -4.95
CA LYS A 12 16.30 17.04 -3.90
C LYS A 12 15.95 16.53 -2.51
N HIS A 13 14.69 16.61 -2.10
CA HIS A 13 14.24 16.13 -0.79
C HIS A 13 14.41 14.61 -0.62
N VAL A 14 14.26 13.82 -1.69
CA VAL A 14 14.53 12.38 -1.66
C VAL A 14 16.03 12.12 -1.49
N ALA A 15 16.88 12.86 -2.20
CA ALA A 15 18.33 12.78 -2.05
C ALA A 15 18.77 13.19 -0.63
N ASP A 16 18.19 14.25 -0.08
CA ASP A 16 18.48 14.72 1.29
C ASP A 16 18.08 13.65 2.35
N LEU A 17 16.94 12.97 2.17
CA LEU A 17 16.51 11.87 3.03
C LEU A 17 17.41 10.63 2.88
N ALA A 18 17.88 10.36 1.69
CA ALA A 18 18.73 9.20 1.42
C ALA A 18 20.12 9.35 2.04
N GLY A 19 20.69 10.57 2.05
CA GLY A 19 22.10 10.77 2.40
C GLY A 19 23.00 10.00 1.43
N ASP A 20 23.86 9.14 1.96
CA ASP A 20 24.79 8.32 1.17
C ASP A 20 24.18 6.98 0.69
N ARG A 21 22.90 6.72 1.00
CA ARG A 21 22.21 5.48 0.61
C ARG A 21 21.88 5.47 -0.88
N GLU A 22 21.89 4.29 -1.48
CA GLU A 22 21.45 4.09 -2.86
C GLU A 22 19.97 4.46 -3.01
N VAL A 23 19.65 5.23 -4.06
CA VAL A 23 18.27 5.63 -4.40
C VAL A 23 17.88 4.98 -5.73
N THR A 24 16.81 4.20 -5.70
CA THR A 24 16.26 3.55 -6.90
C THR A 24 14.77 3.87 -7.04
N ALA A 25 14.34 4.36 -8.21
CA ALA A 25 12.93 4.47 -8.53
C ALA A 25 12.35 3.07 -8.79
N VAL A 26 11.41 2.64 -7.94
CA VAL A 26 10.89 1.26 -7.97
C VAL A 26 9.49 1.15 -8.58
N TRP A 27 8.68 2.21 -8.49
CA TRP A 27 7.33 2.25 -9.04
C TRP A 27 7.00 3.61 -9.64
N LEU A 28 6.23 3.58 -10.74
CA LEU A 28 5.62 4.73 -11.39
C LEU A 28 4.13 4.43 -11.55
N ASN A 29 3.27 5.35 -11.09
CA ASN A 29 1.83 5.23 -11.31
C ASN A 29 1.32 6.13 -12.45
N ASP A 30 0.05 5.94 -12.80
CA ASP A 30 -0.56 6.64 -13.94
C ASP A 30 -0.82 8.13 -13.68
N LEU A 31 -0.72 8.59 -12.42
CA LEU A 31 -0.81 10.00 -12.02
C LEU A 31 0.56 10.70 -12.03
N GLY A 32 1.62 10.01 -12.47
CA GLY A 32 2.99 10.52 -12.45
C GLY A 32 3.66 10.47 -11.09
N GLY A 33 3.04 9.78 -10.12
CA GLY A 33 3.64 9.52 -8.81
C GLY A 33 4.76 8.49 -8.90
N VAL A 34 5.88 8.76 -8.23
CA VAL A 34 7.06 7.88 -8.22
C VAL A 34 7.33 7.43 -6.78
N THR A 35 7.62 6.15 -6.60
CA THR A 35 8.14 5.61 -5.34
C THR A 35 9.62 5.31 -5.49
N PHE A 36 10.42 5.91 -4.62
CA PHE A 36 11.85 5.68 -4.51
C PHE A 36 12.15 4.77 -3.33
N SER A 37 13.02 3.79 -3.54
CA SER A 37 13.61 2.97 -2.49
C SER A 37 14.93 3.61 -2.03
N LEU A 38 15.14 3.68 -0.73
CA LEU A 38 16.41 4.08 -0.11
C LEU A 38 17.06 2.82 0.44
N ALA A 39 17.98 2.23 -0.32
CA ALA A 39 18.69 0.99 -0.03
C ALA A 39 17.80 -0.23 0.35
N GLY A 40 16.52 -0.21 -0.01
CA GLY A 40 15.55 -1.26 0.35
C GLY A 40 15.02 -1.19 1.79
N GLU A 41 15.50 -0.23 2.60
CA GLU A 41 15.13 -0.10 4.02
C GLU A 41 14.01 0.90 4.26
N GLU A 42 13.88 1.88 3.36
CA GLU A 42 12.88 2.93 3.42
C GLU A 42 12.36 3.24 2.02
N PHE A 43 11.17 3.85 1.96
CA PHE A 43 10.55 4.27 0.69
C PHE A 43 10.05 5.70 0.77
N VAL A 44 10.24 6.45 -0.31
CA VAL A 44 9.69 7.81 -0.46
C VAL A 44 8.77 7.83 -1.67
N LYS A 45 7.46 8.01 -1.42
CA LYS A 45 6.46 8.21 -2.46
C LYS A 45 6.37 9.70 -2.74
N VAL A 46 6.49 10.11 -4.00
CA VAL A 46 6.46 11.52 -4.43
C VAL A 46 5.40 11.67 -5.51
N TYR A 47 4.50 12.64 -5.34
CA TYR A 47 3.45 12.94 -6.30
C TYR A 47 3.62 14.36 -6.86
N PRO A 48 3.18 14.61 -8.11
CA PRO A 48 3.01 15.97 -8.63
C PRO A 48 2.09 16.81 -7.73
N GLU A 49 2.31 18.13 -7.70
CA GLU A 49 1.61 19.06 -6.81
C GLU A 49 0.08 18.93 -6.87
N GLN A 50 -0.49 18.75 -8.07
CA GLN A 50 -1.94 18.58 -8.25
C GLN A 50 -2.49 17.30 -7.59
N HIS A 51 -1.65 16.35 -7.24
CA HIS A 51 -2.01 15.08 -6.60
C HIS A 51 -1.47 14.95 -5.17
N ALA A 52 -0.83 15.99 -4.64
CA ALA A 52 -0.20 15.97 -3.31
C ALA A 52 -1.20 15.61 -2.19
N ALA A 53 -2.45 16.03 -2.30
CA ALA A 53 -3.51 15.72 -1.33
C ALA A 53 -3.77 14.21 -1.17
N LEU A 54 -3.50 13.40 -2.19
CA LEU A 54 -3.67 11.94 -2.11
C LEU A 54 -2.69 11.31 -1.10
N LEU A 55 -1.45 11.85 -1.01
CA LEU A 55 -0.48 11.35 -0.02
C LEU A 55 -0.84 11.76 1.41
N VAL A 56 -1.47 12.91 1.60
CA VAL A 56 -2.00 13.30 2.91
C VAL A 56 -3.09 12.30 3.33
N ALA A 57 -4.04 12.03 2.44
CA ALA A 57 -5.12 11.07 2.70
C ALA A 57 -4.58 9.64 2.93
N GLU A 58 -3.53 9.21 2.21
CA GLU A 58 -2.88 7.93 2.44
C GLU A 58 -2.21 7.87 3.82
N ALA A 59 -1.50 8.93 4.22
CA ALA A 59 -0.85 9.03 5.53
C ALA A 59 -1.85 8.96 6.68
N GLU A 60 -3.01 9.60 6.56
CA GLU A 60 -4.10 9.52 7.55
C GLU A 60 -4.62 8.09 7.69
N ARG A 61 -4.85 7.40 6.57
CA ARG A 61 -5.30 6.00 6.54
C ARG A 61 -4.27 5.05 7.15
N MET A 62 -2.99 5.22 6.80
CA MET A 62 -1.90 4.43 7.37
C MET A 62 -1.77 4.65 8.88
N THR A 63 -1.89 5.90 9.35
CA THR A 63 -1.84 6.23 10.80
C THR A 63 -2.97 5.57 11.57
N TRP A 64 -4.14 5.43 10.97
CA TRP A 64 -5.25 4.71 11.58
C TRP A 64 -5.05 3.19 11.49
N ALA A 65 -4.69 2.68 10.30
CA ALA A 65 -4.61 1.25 10.01
C ALA A 65 -3.53 0.52 10.81
N ILE A 66 -2.42 1.19 11.14
CA ILE A 66 -1.29 0.58 11.88
C ILE A 66 -1.68 0.03 13.26
N GLN A 67 -2.81 0.49 13.81
CA GLN A 67 -3.34 0.01 15.09
C GLN A 67 -3.97 -1.40 14.97
N TYR A 68 -4.32 -1.82 13.78
CA TYR A 68 -5.08 -3.05 13.52
C TYR A 68 -4.37 -4.00 12.54
N HIS A 69 -3.48 -3.48 11.70
CA HIS A 69 -2.85 -4.24 10.64
C HIS A 69 -1.42 -3.79 10.41
N SER A 70 -0.59 -4.71 9.91
CA SER A 70 0.79 -4.39 9.55
C SER A 70 0.84 -3.53 8.28
N VAL A 71 1.27 -2.29 8.45
CA VAL A 71 1.49 -1.31 7.39
C VAL A 71 2.82 -0.59 7.63
N PRO A 72 3.45 0.04 6.63
CA PRO A 72 4.69 0.78 6.83
C PRO A 72 4.55 1.87 7.89
N THR A 73 5.54 2.00 8.75
CA THR A 73 5.62 3.13 9.68
C THR A 73 5.96 4.40 8.93
N ILE A 74 5.18 5.46 9.12
CA ILE A 74 5.49 6.78 8.57
C ILE A 74 6.66 7.39 9.35
N LEU A 75 7.73 7.74 8.64
CA LEU A 75 8.92 8.37 9.19
C LEU A 75 8.84 9.89 9.11
N SER A 76 8.37 10.39 7.97
CA SER A 76 8.15 11.82 7.77
C SER A 76 7.24 12.07 6.56
N THR A 77 6.70 13.29 6.47
CA THR A 77 5.85 13.74 5.36
C THR A 77 6.21 15.17 4.98
N GLY A 78 5.86 15.55 3.77
CA GLY A 78 5.97 16.94 3.32
C GLY A 78 5.08 17.20 2.11
N PRO A 79 5.14 18.41 1.55
CA PRO A 79 4.34 18.77 0.39
C PRO A 79 4.61 17.84 -0.79
N GLY A 80 3.62 16.96 -1.10
CA GLY A 80 3.71 16.01 -2.22
C GLY A 80 4.63 14.82 -2.02
N TRP A 81 5.02 14.48 -0.79
CA TRP A 81 5.79 13.27 -0.52
C TRP A 81 5.46 12.63 0.83
N LEU A 82 5.62 11.30 0.88
CA LEU A 82 5.41 10.44 2.04
C LEU A 82 6.61 9.50 2.18
N HIS A 83 7.27 9.52 3.34
CA HIS A 83 8.44 8.71 3.67
C HIS A 83 8.09 7.66 4.71
N THR A 84 8.39 6.41 4.43
CA THR A 84 8.01 5.26 5.25
C THR A 84 9.16 4.28 5.43
N ALA A 85 9.16 3.55 6.55
CA ALA A 85 10.02 2.38 6.73
C ALA A 85 9.53 1.22 5.83
N ALA A 86 10.45 0.36 5.39
CA ALA A 86 10.10 -0.86 4.68
C ALA A 86 9.42 -1.86 5.60
N LEU A 87 8.45 -2.62 5.06
CA LEU A 87 8.00 -3.87 5.69
C LEU A 87 9.02 -4.99 5.38
N PRO A 88 9.24 -5.92 6.30
CA PRO A 88 10.11 -7.07 6.04
C PRO A 88 9.58 -7.93 4.91
N GLY A 89 10.40 -8.25 3.92
CA GLY A 89 10.01 -9.11 2.80
C GLY A 89 10.01 -8.40 1.46
N ARG A 90 9.23 -8.93 0.52
CA ARG A 90 9.16 -8.44 -0.87
C ARG A 90 7.72 -8.38 -1.35
N SER A 91 7.44 -7.47 -2.27
CA SER A 91 6.12 -7.40 -2.93
C SER A 91 5.73 -8.75 -3.53
N ALA A 92 4.45 -9.12 -3.48
CA ALA A 92 3.95 -10.36 -4.06
C ALA A 92 4.16 -10.47 -5.58
N VAL A 93 4.57 -9.39 -6.27
CA VAL A 93 5.00 -9.41 -7.67
C VAL A 93 6.52 -9.46 -7.85
N ASP A 94 7.30 -9.67 -6.78
CA ASP A 94 8.72 -9.99 -6.91
C ASP A 94 8.90 -11.28 -7.71
N PRO A 95 9.96 -11.41 -8.54
CA PRO A 95 10.23 -12.61 -9.33
C PRO A 95 10.23 -13.91 -8.54
N GLU A 96 10.59 -13.88 -7.26
CA GLU A 96 10.51 -15.05 -6.38
C GLU A 96 9.06 -15.53 -6.22
N TRP A 97 8.15 -14.62 -5.88
CA TRP A 97 6.74 -14.93 -5.64
C TRP A 97 5.95 -15.18 -6.92
N VAL A 98 6.31 -14.50 -8.02
CA VAL A 98 5.74 -14.78 -9.35
C VAL A 98 6.00 -16.23 -9.78
N ARG A 99 7.15 -16.81 -9.44
CA ARG A 99 7.44 -18.24 -9.67
C ARG A 99 6.68 -19.18 -8.71
N ARG A 100 6.07 -18.64 -7.64
CA ARG A 100 5.32 -19.38 -6.62
C ARG A 100 3.90 -18.82 -6.45
N PRO A 101 3.07 -18.77 -7.51
CA PRO A 101 1.84 -17.98 -7.54
C PRO A 101 0.81 -18.42 -6.49
N ARG A 102 0.71 -19.73 -6.20
CA ARG A 102 -0.19 -20.22 -5.14
C ARG A 102 0.21 -19.71 -3.76
N THR A 103 1.51 -19.59 -3.49
CA THR A 103 2.04 -19.05 -2.24
C THR A 103 1.73 -17.56 -2.13
N ALA A 104 2.01 -16.80 -3.20
CA ALA A 104 1.71 -15.37 -3.26
C ALA A 104 0.21 -15.08 -3.06
N THR A 105 -0.66 -15.79 -3.77
CA THR A 105 -2.13 -15.64 -3.65
C THR A 105 -2.61 -15.95 -2.24
N ARG A 106 -2.04 -16.99 -1.59
CA ARG A 106 -2.38 -17.31 -0.19
C ARG A 106 -1.96 -16.18 0.76
N ALA A 107 -0.76 -15.62 0.60
CA ALA A 107 -0.29 -14.51 1.43
C ALA A 107 -1.17 -13.25 1.24
N ILE A 108 -1.56 -12.93 -0.02
CA ILE A 108 -2.49 -11.83 -0.31
C ILE A 108 -3.83 -12.05 0.40
N ALA A 109 -4.44 -13.22 0.22
CA ALA A 109 -5.73 -13.54 0.85
C ALA A 109 -5.65 -13.49 2.38
N GLN A 110 -4.55 -14.01 2.96
CA GLN A 110 -4.28 -13.94 4.39
C GLN A 110 -4.18 -12.50 4.89
N GLY A 111 -3.42 -11.64 4.21
CA GLY A 111 -3.26 -10.24 4.60
C GLY A 111 -4.59 -9.49 4.58
N LEU A 112 -5.39 -9.65 3.53
CA LEU A 112 -6.71 -9.04 3.43
C LEU A 112 -7.65 -9.56 4.53
N ARG A 113 -7.62 -10.87 4.81
CA ARG A 113 -8.44 -11.46 5.86
C ARG A 113 -8.07 -10.93 7.24
N LEU A 114 -6.76 -10.79 7.53
CA LEU A 114 -6.29 -10.22 8.79
C LEU A 114 -6.77 -8.77 8.98
N LEU A 115 -6.72 -7.96 7.93
CA LEU A 115 -7.25 -6.60 7.97
C LEU A 115 -8.77 -6.59 8.24
N HIS A 116 -9.55 -7.39 7.51
CA HIS A 116 -11.00 -7.48 7.66
C HIS A 116 -11.43 -7.93 9.05
N ASP A 117 -10.68 -8.84 9.68
CA ASP A 117 -11.03 -9.38 10.99
C ASP A 117 -10.60 -8.49 12.15
N ALA A 118 -9.52 -7.71 11.98
CA ALA A 118 -8.94 -6.90 13.04
C ALA A 118 -9.49 -5.46 13.08
N ALA A 119 -9.77 -4.87 11.91
CA ALA A 119 -10.15 -3.47 11.82
C ALA A 119 -11.67 -3.26 12.09
N PRO A 120 -12.04 -2.51 13.15
CA PRO A 120 -13.45 -2.32 13.50
C PRO A 120 -14.11 -1.33 12.54
N VAL A 121 -15.21 -1.74 11.91
CA VAL A 121 -15.98 -0.91 10.96
C VAL A 121 -16.50 0.35 11.63
N GLU A 122 -16.99 0.23 12.86
CA GLU A 122 -17.60 1.33 13.61
C GLU A 122 -16.59 2.42 14.00
N ALA A 123 -15.31 2.08 14.06
CA ALA A 123 -14.22 3.01 14.37
C ALA A 123 -13.51 3.53 13.12
N CYS A 124 -13.84 3.03 11.93
CA CYS A 124 -13.22 3.47 10.69
C CYS A 124 -13.77 4.85 10.28
N PRO A 125 -12.93 5.91 10.23
CA PRO A 125 -13.39 7.24 9.88
C PRO A 125 -13.50 7.43 8.35
N PHE A 126 -13.12 6.43 7.55
CA PHE A 126 -13.07 6.50 6.10
C PHE A 126 -14.30 5.82 5.50
N GLY A 127 -14.92 6.53 4.56
CA GLY A 127 -16.07 6.02 3.81
C GLY A 127 -15.72 4.97 2.77
N THR A 128 -16.66 4.73 1.89
CA THR A 128 -16.49 3.82 0.76
C THR A 128 -15.41 4.34 -0.19
N PRO A 129 -14.51 3.46 -0.69
CA PRO A 129 -13.52 3.83 -1.71
C PRO A 129 -14.14 4.56 -2.90
N SER A 130 -13.45 5.57 -3.41
CA SER A 130 -13.97 6.52 -4.41
C SER A 130 -14.37 5.88 -5.76
N TRP A 131 -13.81 4.72 -6.07
CA TRP A 131 -14.09 3.97 -7.31
C TRP A 131 -15.34 3.08 -7.24
N ILE A 132 -15.96 2.95 -6.06
CA ILE A 132 -17.21 2.19 -5.91
C ILE A 132 -18.38 3.07 -6.37
N PRO A 133 -19.21 2.61 -7.33
CA PRO A 133 -20.37 3.36 -7.78
C PRO A 133 -21.36 3.64 -6.64
N ALA A 134 -21.99 4.81 -6.67
CA ALA A 134 -22.96 5.21 -5.65
C ALA A 134 -24.24 4.32 -5.65
N ASP A 135 -24.52 3.64 -6.75
CA ASP A 135 -25.63 2.70 -6.94
C ASP A 135 -25.21 1.23 -6.76
N ALA A 136 -24.02 0.98 -6.21
CA ALA A 136 -23.59 -0.37 -5.90
C ALA A 136 -24.61 -1.04 -4.96
N PRO A 137 -24.85 -2.36 -5.13
CA PRO A 137 -25.74 -3.10 -4.25
C PRO A 137 -25.35 -2.95 -2.78
N PRO A 138 -26.32 -2.90 -1.84
CA PRO A 138 -26.01 -2.86 -0.43
C PRO A 138 -25.17 -4.09 -0.02
N ALA A 139 -24.22 -3.86 0.85
CA ALA A 139 -23.34 -4.92 1.37
C ALA A 139 -24.11 -5.83 2.33
N ASP A 140 -23.98 -7.13 2.19
CA ASP A 140 -24.47 -8.09 3.21
C ASP A 140 -23.72 -7.93 4.54
N ARG A 141 -22.43 -7.62 4.43
CA ARG A 141 -21.56 -7.33 5.57
C ARG A 141 -20.56 -6.25 5.18
N LEU A 142 -20.41 -5.25 6.03
CA LEU A 142 -19.33 -4.26 5.90
C LEU A 142 -18.05 -4.79 6.55
N VAL A 143 -16.91 -4.46 5.94
CA VAL A 143 -15.57 -4.66 6.47
C VAL A 143 -14.74 -3.41 6.18
N VAL A 144 -13.66 -3.22 6.92
CA VAL A 144 -12.61 -2.30 6.50
C VAL A 144 -11.75 -3.01 5.47
N CYS A 145 -11.73 -2.49 4.25
CA CYS A 145 -10.97 -3.06 3.13
C CYS A 145 -9.78 -2.18 2.76
N HIS A 146 -8.82 -2.79 2.07
CA HIS A 146 -7.64 -2.10 1.54
C HIS A 146 -7.99 -1.01 0.52
N GLY A 147 -9.06 -1.20 -0.23
CA GLY A 147 -9.49 -0.31 -1.31
C GLY A 147 -8.85 -0.60 -2.66
N ASP A 148 -7.57 -0.96 -2.70
CA ASP A 148 -6.85 -1.43 -3.91
C ASP A 148 -6.02 -2.70 -3.57
N PRO A 149 -6.64 -3.88 -3.44
CA PRO A 149 -5.96 -5.12 -3.02
C PRO A 149 -5.19 -5.80 -4.16
N CYS A 150 -4.57 -5.02 -5.05
CA CYS A 150 -3.77 -5.59 -6.13
C CYS A 150 -2.48 -6.24 -5.58
N ALA A 151 -1.95 -7.22 -6.34
CA ALA A 151 -0.82 -8.03 -5.89
C ALA A 151 0.43 -7.23 -5.48
N PRO A 152 0.82 -6.13 -6.16
CA PRO A 152 1.96 -5.31 -5.74
C PRO A 152 1.86 -4.77 -4.31
N ASN A 153 0.64 -4.55 -3.82
CA ASN A 153 0.36 -3.89 -2.54
C ASN A 153 0.42 -4.83 -1.32
N THR A 154 0.75 -6.11 -1.54
CA THR A 154 1.02 -7.07 -0.46
C THR A 154 2.51 -7.36 -0.37
N VAL A 155 3.09 -7.22 0.81
CA VAL A 155 4.47 -7.63 1.11
C VAL A 155 4.44 -9.03 1.71
N VAL A 156 5.26 -9.93 1.16
CA VAL A 156 5.39 -11.33 1.57
C VAL A 156 6.75 -11.53 2.23
N ALA A 157 6.74 -12.02 3.46
CA ALA A 157 7.94 -12.32 4.23
C ALA A 157 8.65 -13.60 3.76
N GLU A 158 9.87 -13.84 4.24
CA GLU A 158 10.67 -15.01 3.85
C GLU A 158 10.00 -16.35 4.20
N ASP A 159 9.18 -16.38 5.26
CA ASP A 159 8.37 -17.54 5.66
C ASP A 159 7.11 -17.74 4.80
N ALA A 160 6.96 -16.93 3.76
CA ALA A 160 5.83 -16.93 2.83
C ALA A 160 4.48 -16.51 3.43
N GLN A 161 4.48 -15.86 4.60
CA GLN A 161 3.29 -15.24 5.16
C GLN A 161 3.16 -13.78 4.69
N CYS A 162 1.96 -13.20 4.83
CA CYS A 162 1.79 -11.76 4.63
C CYS A 162 2.54 -11.00 5.72
N SER A 163 3.48 -10.14 5.32
CA SER A 163 4.17 -9.21 6.21
C SER A 163 3.37 -7.95 6.47
N GLY A 164 2.52 -7.58 5.54
CA GLY A 164 1.64 -6.41 5.62
C GLY A 164 1.26 -5.88 4.24
N ASN A 165 0.54 -4.77 4.25
CA ASN A 165 0.07 -4.11 3.04
C ASN A 165 0.60 -2.69 2.92
N VAL A 166 0.79 -2.23 1.68
CA VAL A 166 1.24 -0.89 1.29
C VAL A 166 0.19 -0.24 0.39
N ASP A 167 0.29 1.08 0.13
CA ASP A 167 -0.59 1.82 -0.76
C ASP A 167 -2.06 1.83 -0.30
N LEU A 168 -2.27 2.37 0.90
CA LEU A 168 -3.57 2.41 1.56
C LEU A 168 -4.41 3.65 1.20
N GLY A 169 -4.12 4.33 0.11
CA GLY A 169 -4.79 5.57 -0.30
C GLY A 169 -6.30 5.46 -0.46
N ASP A 170 -6.82 4.25 -0.71
CA ASP A 170 -8.24 3.95 -0.86
C ASP A 170 -8.83 3.08 0.28
N LEU A 171 -8.08 2.90 1.39
CA LEU A 171 -8.61 2.17 2.54
C LEU A 171 -9.90 2.80 3.03
N GLY A 172 -10.91 1.97 3.26
CA GLY A 172 -12.21 2.43 3.72
C GLY A 172 -13.19 1.29 3.99
N THR A 173 -14.45 1.60 4.23
CA THR A 173 -15.49 0.60 4.48
C THR A 173 -16.17 0.15 3.20
N GLN A 174 -16.27 -1.14 2.99
CA GLN A 174 -16.86 -1.75 1.79
C GLN A 174 -17.59 -3.06 2.12
N ALA A 175 -18.39 -3.54 1.17
CA ALA A 175 -18.93 -4.90 1.20
C ALA A 175 -17.81 -5.93 1.35
N GLY A 176 -17.85 -6.72 2.42
CA GLY A 176 -16.96 -7.85 2.59
C GLY A 176 -17.27 -8.94 1.57
N ILE A 177 -16.23 -9.60 1.04
CA ILE A 177 -16.40 -10.85 0.31
C ILE A 177 -16.67 -11.93 1.37
N THR A 178 -17.94 -12.32 1.50
CA THR A 178 -18.35 -13.27 2.54
C THR A 178 -18.11 -14.73 2.14
N ASP A 179 -17.96 -15.02 0.85
CA ASP A 179 -17.88 -16.39 0.34
C ASP A 179 -16.70 -16.59 -0.61
N ILE A 180 -15.47 -16.66 -0.06
CA ILE A 180 -14.44 -17.46 -0.70
C ILE A 180 -14.52 -18.83 0.00
N PRO A 181 -15.02 -19.88 -0.66
CA PRO A 181 -14.96 -21.23 -0.10
C PRO A 181 -13.51 -21.60 0.20
N ALA A 182 -13.29 -22.23 1.33
CA ALA A 182 -11.98 -22.68 1.79
C ALA A 182 -11.34 -23.70 0.82
#